data_0953611a2ae58856f9033f9205a8e890
#
_entry.id   0953611a2ae58856f9033f9205a8e890
#
_cell.length_a   1.000
_cell.length_b   1.000
_cell.length_c   1.000
_cell.angle_alpha   90.00
_cell.angle_beta   90.00
_cell.angle_gamma   90.00
#
_symmetry.space_group_name_H-M   'P 1'
#
loop_
_entity.id
_entity.type
_entity.pdbx_description
1 polymer ?
#
loop_
_entity_poly.entity_id
_entity_poly.type
_entity_poly.pdbx_seq_one_letter_code
_entity_poly.pdbx_strand_id
1 'polypeptide(L)' 'MFKVLDTVALTHDVPSAGLRRGDLVAIVDISARNALEVEFAADSGRTQALVTLGSEDIRHVGDRDLIAVRALDASIAA' A
#
# COMPACT_ATOMS: atom_id res chain seq x y z
N MET A 1 -5.48 9.99 11.69
CA MET A 1 -6.27 10.26 10.46
C MET A 1 -5.37 10.19 9.25
N PHE A 2 -5.85 9.62 8.17
CA PHE A 2 -5.07 9.45 6.94
C PHE A 2 -5.27 10.61 5.99
N LYS A 3 -4.24 10.93 5.23
CA LYS A 3 -4.26 12.02 4.25
C LYS A 3 -3.68 11.54 2.93
N VAL A 4 -4.10 12.20 1.85
CA VAL A 4 -3.49 11.98 0.54
C VAL A 4 -1.99 12.23 0.63
N LEU A 5 -1.22 11.37 -0.01
CA LEU A 5 0.24 11.32 -0.03
C LEU A 5 0.87 10.70 1.22
N ASP A 6 0.07 10.30 2.22
CA ASP A 6 0.63 9.53 3.33
C ASP A 6 1.17 8.18 2.83
N THR A 7 2.30 7.78 3.38
CA THR A 7 2.81 6.42 3.23
C THR A 7 2.32 5.61 4.41
N VAL A 8 1.66 4.50 4.13
CA VAL A 8 1.05 3.65 5.15
C VAL A 8 1.44 2.20 4.90
N ALA A 9 1.22 1.36 5.91
CA ALA A 9 1.50 -0.07 5.81
C ALA A 9 0.18 -0.85 5.75
N LEU A 10 0.16 -1.92 4.98
CA LEU A 10 -0.99 -2.81 4.93
C LEU A 10 -1.12 -3.60 6.23
N THR A 11 -2.35 -3.79 6.70
CA THR A 11 -2.63 -4.58 7.91
C THR A 11 -2.83 -6.05 7.60
N HIS A 12 -3.05 -6.40 6.35
CA HIS A 12 -3.22 -7.78 5.90
C HIS A 12 -2.80 -7.90 4.43
N ASP A 13 -2.74 -9.15 3.97
CA ASP A 13 -2.40 -9.42 2.57
C ASP A 13 -3.50 -8.94 1.63
N VAL A 14 -3.10 -8.52 0.44
CA VAL A 14 -4.01 -8.21 -0.66
C VAL A 14 -3.55 -9.04 -1.86
N PRO A 15 -3.90 -10.34 -1.89
CA PRO A 15 -3.35 -11.26 -2.89
C PRO A 15 -3.68 -10.87 -4.33
N SER A 16 -4.85 -10.28 -4.56
CA SER A 16 -5.25 -9.86 -5.90
C SER A 16 -4.32 -8.82 -6.51
N ALA A 17 -3.61 -8.07 -5.66
CA ALA A 17 -2.65 -7.07 -6.10
C ALA A 17 -1.20 -7.53 -5.87
N GLY A 18 -1.02 -8.74 -5.35
CA GLY A 18 0.30 -9.24 -5.02
C GLY A 18 0.94 -8.57 -3.82
N LEU A 19 0.15 -7.92 -3.01
CA LEU A 19 0.63 -7.21 -1.84
C LEU A 19 0.50 -8.07 -0.59
N ARG A 20 1.38 -7.83 0.38
CA ARG A 20 1.43 -8.56 1.63
C ARG A 20 1.29 -7.62 2.81
N ARG A 21 0.82 -8.17 3.92
CA ARG A 21 0.81 -7.44 5.18
C ARG A 21 2.17 -6.80 5.43
N GLY A 22 2.16 -5.54 5.81
CA GLY A 22 3.38 -4.79 6.09
C GLY A 22 3.96 -4.07 4.88
N ASP A 23 3.47 -4.36 3.67
CA ASP A 23 3.94 -3.61 2.50
C ASP A 23 3.54 -2.15 2.61
N LEU A 24 4.40 -1.28 2.12
CA LEU A 24 4.14 0.16 2.12
C LEU A 24 3.42 0.56 0.84
N VAL A 25 2.42 1.38 1.01
CA VAL A 25 1.65 1.95 -0.11
C VAL A 25 1.44 3.44 0.16
N ALA A 26 1.16 4.19 -0.88
CA ALA A 26 0.87 5.61 -0.76
C ALA A 26 -0.60 5.86 -1.04
N ILE A 27 -1.23 6.71 -0.23
CA ILE A 27 -2.61 7.11 -0.45
C ILE A 27 -2.61 8.16 -1.55
N VAL A 28 -3.36 7.90 -2.63
CA VAL A 28 -3.45 8.84 -3.75
C VAL A 28 -4.79 9.53 -3.83
N ASP A 29 -5.83 8.99 -3.21
CA ASP A 29 -7.13 9.64 -3.16
C ASP A 29 -7.94 9.10 -1.99
N ILE A 30 -8.84 9.91 -1.47
CA ILE A 30 -9.74 9.54 -0.38
C ILE A 30 -11.14 9.96 -0.78
N SER A 31 -12.06 8.99 -0.88
CA SER A 31 -13.44 9.30 -1.22
C SER A 31 -14.22 9.74 0.02
N ALA A 32 -15.39 10.33 -0.22
CA ALA A 32 -16.26 10.79 0.85
C ALA A 32 -16.74 9.68 1.78
N ARG A 33 -16.60 8.42 1.39
CA ARG A 33 -17.01 7.26 2.19
C ARG A 33 -15.83 6.54 2.82
N ASN A 34 -14.71 7.23 2.97
CA ASN A 34 -13.49 6.65 3.53
C ASN A 34 -12.94 5.48 2.72
N ALA A 35 -13.27 5.39 1.46
CA ALA A 35 -12.60 4.48 0.56
C ALA A 35 -11.28 5.15 0.15
N LEU A 36 -10.18 4.44 0.36
CA LEU A 36 -8.85 4.97 0.11
C LEU A 36 -8.31 4.33 -1.16
N GLU A 37 -7.92 5.16 -2.12
CA GLU A 37 -7.16 4.66 -3.25
C GLU A 37 -5.69 4.72 -2.90
N VAL A 38 -5.04 3.57 -2.95
CA VAL A 38 -3.62 3.47 -2.63
C VAL A 38 -2.87 2.96 -3.83
N GLU A 39 -1.64 3.42 -4.00
CA GLU A 39 -0.78 2.88 -5.04
C GLU A 39 0.46 2.27 -4.41
N PHE A 40 0.98 1.32 -5.12
CA PHE A 40 2.18 0.59 -4.77
C PHE A 40 3.12 0.69 -5.96
N ALA A 41 4.32 1.16 -5.72
CA ALA A 41 5.30 1.38 -6.77
C ALA A 41 6.60 0.65 -6.46
N ALA A 42 7.22 0.11 -7.49
CA ALA A 42 8.57 -0.43 -7.37
C ALA A 42 9.57 0.70 -7.24
N ASP A 43 10.79 0.36 -6.81
CA ASP A 43 11.88 1.33 -6.66
C ASP A 43 12.16 2.10 -7.96
N SER A 44 11.86 1.50 -9.09
CA SER A 44 11.98 2.17 -10.39
C SER A 44 11.02 3.35 -10.57
N GLY A 45 10.07 3.55 -9.63
CA GLY A 45 9.06 4.59 -9.73
C GLY A 45 7.82 4.17 -10.52
N ARG A 46 7.83 2.98 -11.11
CA ARG A 46 6.69 2.49 -11.88
C ARG A 46 5.58 2.03 -10.94
N THR A 47 4.38 2.57 -11.11
CA THR A 47 3.21 2.09 -10.38
C THR A 47 2.91 0.64 -10.75
N GLN A 48 2.84 -0.23 -9.75
CA GLN A 48 2.57 -1.65 -9.95
C GLN A 48 1.09 -1.97 -9.78
N ALA A 49 0.39 -1.25 -8.94
CA ALA A 49 -1.02 -1.49 -8.71
C ALA A 49 -1.68 -0.26 -8.11
N LEU A 50 -2.97 -0.12 -8.40
CA LEU A 50 -3.87 0.83 -7.75
C LEU A 50 -4.97 0.02 -7.12
N VAL A 51 -5.19 0.18 -5.82
CA VAL A 51 -6.13 -0.65 -5.07
C VAL A 51 -7.00 0.25 -4.21
N THR A 52 -8.28 -0.08 -4.12
CA THR A 52 -9.21 0.62 -3.23
C THR A 52 -9.33 -0.16 -1.93
N LEU A 53 -9.05 0.49 -0.81
CA LEU A 53 -9.04 -0.13 0.51
C LEU A 53 -9.86 0.70 1.49
N GLY A 54 -10.20 0.09 2.63
CA GLY A 54 -10.79 0.80 3.75
C GLY A 54 -9.73 1.22 4.76
N SER A 55 -10.11 2.08 5.70
CA SER A 55 -9.17 2.55 6.72
C SER A 55 -8.68 1.42 7.63
N GLU A 56 -9.44 0.34 7.75
CA GLU A 56 -9.05 -0.82 8.55
C GLU A 56 -7.96 -1.67 7.88
N ASP A 57 -7.74 -1.45 6.59
CA ASP A 57 -6.78 -2.22 5.80
C ASP A 57 -5.37 -1.64 5.86
N ILE A 58 -5.22 -0.46 6.45
CA ILE A 58 -3.93 0.23 6.51
C ILE A 58 -3.69 0.75 7.92
N ARG A 59 -2.43 1.03 8.23
CA ARG A 59 -2.04 1.67 9.48
C ARG A 59 -0.90 2.64 9.21
N HIS A 60 -0.75 3.61 10.10
CA HIS A 60 0.40 4.51 10.03
C HIS A 60 1.69 3.73 10.29
N VAL A 61 2.77 4.17 9.67
CA VAL A 61 4.11 3.66 9.97
C VAL A 61 4.56 4.31 11.28
N GLY A 62 5.00 3.48 12.21
CA GLY A 62 5.40 3.94 13.53
C GLY A 62 6.91 3.94 13.73
N ASP A 63 7.35 4.50 14.86
CA ASP A 63 8.78 4.63 15.19
C ASP A 63 9.49 3.28 15.28
N ARG A 64 8.74 2.23 15.57
CA ARG A 64 9.30 0.89 15.77
C ARG A 64 9.24 0.03 14.54
N ASP A 65 8.75 0.56 13.43
CA ASP A 65 8.68 -0.17 12.18
C ASP A 65 10.02 -0.11 11.46
N LEU A 66 10.43 -1.24 10.93
CA LEU A 66 11.59 -1.30 10.05
C LEU A 66 11.14 -1.14 8.62
N ILE A 67 11.86 -0.34 7.87
CA ILE A 67 11.63 -0.23 6.43
C ILE A 67 12.42 -1.34 5.77
N ALA A 68 11.71 -2.26 5.12
CA ALA A 68 12.31 -3.44 4.51
C ALA A 68 11.94 -3.54 3.04
N VAL A 69 12.79 -4.23 2.30
CA VAL A 69 12.62 -4.42 0.85
C VAL A 69 12.38 -5.89 0.58
N ARG A 70 11.44 -6.18 -0.31
CA ARG A 70 11.25 -7.52 -0.85
C ARG A 70 11.04 -7.47 -2.35
N ALA A 71 11.36 -8.56 -3.02
CA ALA A 71 11.10 -8.66 -4.44
C ALA A 71 9.64 -9.02 -4.69
N LEU A 72 9.09 -8.50 -5.79
CA LEU A 72 7.76 -8.90 -6.24
C LEU A 72 7.79 -10.33 -6.76
N ASP A 73 6.66 -11.04 -6.61
CA ASP A 73 6.52 -12.35 -7.21
C ASP A 73 6.54 -12.22 -8.74
N ALA A 74 7.14 -13.21 -9.41
CA ALA A 74 7.25 -13.19 -10.87
C ALA A 74 5.87 -13.13 -11.55
N SER A 75 4.86 -13.71 -10.92
CA SER A 75 3.49 -13.70 -11.46
C SER A 75 2.87 -12.32 -11.51
N ILE A 76 3.43 -11.37 -10.78
CA ILE A 76 2.90 -10.00 -10.69
C ILE A 76 3.77 -9.03 -11.47
N ALA A 77 5.04 -9.33 -11.62
CA ALA A 77 6.01 -8.45 -12.24
C ALA A 77 5.91 -8.42 -13.77
N ALA A 78 5.01 -9.17 -14.32
CA ALA A 78 4.85 -9.26 -15.77
C ALA A 78 4.41 -7.96 -16.41
#